data_388e6d4a18666a6fe08b174a832c2146
#
_entry.id   388e6d4a18666a6fe08b174a832c2146
#
_cell.length_a   1.000
_cell.length_b   1.000
_cell.length_c   1.000
_cell.angle_alpha   90.00
_cell.angle_beta   90.00
_cell.angle_gamma   90.00
#
_symmetry.space_group_name_H-M   'P 1'
#
loop_
_entity.id
_entity.type
_entity.pdbx_description
1 polymer ?
#
loop_
_entity_poly.entity_id
_entity_poly.type
_entity_poly.pdbx_seq_one_letter_code
_entity_poly.pdbx_strand_id
1 'polypeptide(L)'
;MKALELSKCMDSEGKWIGGTTVLVQVGDILDRGDNELAIMRKFQKLAREAKEAGGDVVVMNGNHEIMNVMGDFRYVTKGAFGECRRWVEKRRAREAEKLGEENVEPLPPVPDGVTPNSYYGLWARRDLFLPGGEMAVKMASNPTVLQVGDTVFAHAGITENHVDYGFQRLNNEVAAWMVGKNSQPPKHVLEEKGVVWTRDYGGAEGGNKSEAAACKRLTEALDATGAKRLIVGHTPQQKGINSGCGGKVWRSDTGMSRGIYGNTPQVIEIVNGRVRVLSA
;
A
#
# COMPACT_ATOMS: atom_id res chain seq x y z
N MET A 1 5.07 7.20 -11.14
CA MET A 1 4.61 7.41 -12.53
C MET A 1 5.40 6.54 -13.50
N LYS A 2 6.74 6.65 -13.60
CA LYS A 2 7.57 5.81 -14.51
C LYS A 2 7.32 4.30 -14.43
N ALA A 3 7.08 3.74 -13.23
CA ALA A 3 6.73 2.32 -13.08
C ALA A 3 5.40 1.95 -13.77
N LEU A 4 4.41 2.85 -13.73
CA LEU A 4 3.12 2.66 -14.39
C LEU A 4 3.23 2.73 -15.94
N GLU A 5 4.07 3.60 -16.44
CA GLU A 5 4.38 3.66 -17.87
C GLU A 5 5.16 2.42 -18.33
N LEU A 6 6.16 1.99 -17.51
CA LEU A 6 6.94 0.80 -17.76
C LEU A 6 6.09 -0.48 -17.79
N SER A 7 5.05 -0.55 -16.95
CA SER A 7 4.08 -1.66 -16.94
C SER A 7 3.22 -1.73 -18.19
N LYS A 8 3.25 -0.71 -19.07
CA LYS A 8 2.36 -0.54 -20.22
C LYS A 8 0.87 -0.50 -19.86
N CYS A 9 0.57 -0.18 -18.61
CA CYS A 9 -0.81 -0.01 -18.13
C CYS A 9 -1.26 1.44 -18.17
N MET A 10 -0.32 2.39 -18.31
CA MET A 10 -0.59 3.82 -18.35
C MET A 10 0.26 4.50 -19.44
N ASP A 11 -0.34 5.40 -20.20
CA ASP A 11 0.36 6.24 -21.17
C ASP A 11 1.01 7.48 -20.53
N SER A 12 1.70 8.27 -21.33
CA SER A 12 2.36 9.52 -20.91
C SER A 12 1.38 10.61 -20.45
N GLU A 13 0.11 10.55 -20.87
CA GLU A 13 -0.96 11.46 -20.43
C GLU A 13 -1.60 11.00 -19.13
N GLY A 14 -1.23 9.82 -18.64
CA GLY A 14 -1.74 9.23 -17.39
C GLY A 14 -3.11 8.60 -17.53
N LYS A 15 -3.43 8.06 -18.73
CA LYS A 15 -4.63 7.27 -19.02
C LYS A 15 -4.31 5.77 -18.97
N TRP A 16 -5.29 4.96 -18.68
CA TRP A 16 -5.20 3.52 -18.73
C TRP A 16 -5.11 3.02 -20.19
N ILE A 17 -4.10 2.19 -20.46
CA ILE A 17 -3.89 1.52 -21.76
C ILE A 17 -3.67 0.01 -21.59
N GLY A 18 -3.82 -0.51 -20.37
CA GLY A 18 -3.55 -1.92 -20.03
C GLY A 18 -4.61 -2.92 -20.52
N GLY A 19 -5.71 -2.45 -21.15
CA GLY A 19 -6.80 -3.34 -21.58
C GLY A 19 -7.32 -4.19 -20.41
N THR A 20 -7.34 -5.52 -20.56
CA THR A 20 -7.81 -6.48 -19.55
C THR A 20 -6.76 -6.87 -18.49
N THR A 21 -5.63 -6.18 -18.44
CA THR A 21 -4.57 -6.43 -17.45
C THR A 21 -5.04 -6.15 -16.03
N VAL A 22 -4.61 -6.98 -15.07
CA VAL A 22 -4.72 -6.69 -13.63
C VAL A 22 -3.39 -6.12 -13.15
N LEU A 23 -3.39 -4.85 -12.74
CA LEU A 23 -2.24 -4.18 -12.13
C LEU A 23 -2.35 -4.25 -10.61
N VAL A 24 -1.32 -4.76 -9.94
CA VAL A 24 -1.26 -4.85 -8.47
C VAL A 24 -0.13 -3.98 -7.94
N GLN A 25 -0.46 -3.09 -7.01
CA GLN A 25 0.49 -2.33 -6.20
C GLN A 25 0.47 -2.91 -4.78
N VAL A 26 1.63 -3.37 -4.29
CA VAL A 26 1.75 -4.22 -3.10
C VAL A 26 1.90 -3.48 -1.77
N GLY A 27 1.40 -2.25 -1.66
CA GLY A 27 1.43 -1.44 -0.42
C GLY A 27 2.59 -0.45 -0.35
N ASP A 28 2.63 0.29 0.76
CA ASP A 28 3.61 1.34 1.05
C ASP A 28 3.62 2.48 0.02
N ILE A 29 2.43 3.02 -0.28
CA ILE A 29 2.29 4.30 -0.98
C ILE A 29 2.59 5.46 -0.04
N LEU A 30 2.27 5.27 1.24
CA LEU A 30 2.44 6.27 2.29
C LEU A 30 3.88 6.28 2.81
N ASP A 31 4.24 7.41 3.40
CA ASP A 31 5.52 7.69 4.05
C ASP A 31 6.72 7.85 3.08
N ARG A 32 7.75 8.55 3.56
CA ARG A 32 9.01 8.79 2.87
C ARG A 32 8.88 9.45 1.49
N GLY A 33 7.76 10.16 1.25
CA GLY A 33 7.47 10.91 0.02
C GLY A 33 6.50 12.05 0.29
N ASP A 34 6.41 13.02 -0.65
CA ASP A 34 5.64 14.26 -0.46
C ASP A 34 4.31 14.27 -1.23
N ASN A 35 4.03 13.25 -2.05
CA ASN A 35 2.92 13.25 -3.01
C ASN A 35 1.99 12.03 -2.85
N GLU A 36 1.73 11.63 -1.62
CA GLU A 36 0.99 10.42 -1.27
C GLU A 36 -0.46 10.46 -1.75
N LEU A 37 -1.17 11.54 -1.43
CA LEU A 37 -2.58 11.72 -1.83
C LEU A 37 -2.70 11.88 -3.35
N ALA A 38 -1.71 12.48 -4.01
CA ALA A 38 -1.68 12.58 -5.47
C ALA A 38 -1.51 11.19 -6.10
N ILE A 39 -0.66 10.33 -5.54
CA ILE A 39 -0.47 8.95 -5.98
C ILE A 39 -1.75 8.14 -5.77
N MET A 40 -2.36 8.21 -4.58
CA MET A 40 -3.64 7.52 -4.31
C MET A 40 -4.73 7.92 -5.32
N ARG A 41 -4.87 9.22 -5.60
CA ARG A 41 -5.83 9.71 -6.62
C ARG A 41 -5.54 9.18 -8.01
N LYS A 42 -4.27 9.07 -8.38
CA LYS A 42 -3.87 8.52 -9.68
C LYS A 42 -4.30 7.05 -9.79
N PHE A 43 -4.04 6.24 -8.78
CA PHE A 43 -4.48 4.84 -8.75
C PHE A 43 -6.01 4.72 -8.80
N GLN A 44 -6.75 5.56 -8.06
CA GLN A 44 -8.21 5.59 -8.11
C GLN A 44 -8.76 5.95 -9.50
N LYS A 45 -8.10 6.89 -10.22
CA LYS A 45 -8.44 7.22 -11.62
C LYS A 45 -8.21 6.01 -12.51
N LEU A 46 -7.01 5.41 -12.45
CA LEU A 46 -6.65 4.26 -13.27
C LEU A 46 -7.56 3.05 -12.98
N ALA A 47 -7.95 2.83 -11.72
CA ALA A 47 -8.87 1.75 -11.37
C ALA A 47 -10.25 1.87 -12.04
N ARG A 48 -10.78 3.09 -12.15
CA ARG A 48 -12.04 3.33 -12.89
C ARG A 48 -11.87 3.05 -14.38
N GLU A 49 -10.83 3.62 -14.98
CA GLU A 49 -10.54 3.44 -16.42
C GLU A 49 -10.23 1.98 -16.77
N ALA A 50 -9.54 1.25 -15.88
CA ALA A 50 -9.25 -0.17 -16.06
C ALA A 50 -10.53 -1.01 -16.08
N LYS A 51 -11.46 -0.76 -15.14
CA LYS A 51 -12.75 -1.46 -15.10
C LYS A 51 -13.58 -1.24 -16.36
N GLU A 52 -13.59 -0.03 -16.90
CA GLU A 52 -14.26 0.27 -18.18
C GLU A 52 -13.64 -0.50 -19.36
N ALA A 53 -12.34 -0.81 -19.29
CA ALA A 53 -11.60 -1.58 -20.30
C ALA A 53 -11.61 -3.10 -20.04
N GLY A 54 -12.28 -3.58 -18.97
CA GLY A 54 -12.31 -4.99 -18.58
C GLY A 54 -11.08 -5.48 -17.80
N GLY A 55 -10.18 -4.57 -17.39
CA GLY A 55 -9.05 -4.81 -16.51
C GLY A 55 -9.32 -4.44 -15.07
N ASP A 56 -8.28 -4.40 -14.25
CA ASP A 56 -8.37 -3.94 -12.86
C ASP A 56 -7.08 -3.30 -12.37
N VAL A 57 -7.20 -2.43 -11.35
CA VAL A 57 -6.06 -1.87 -10.61
C VAL A 57 -6.33 -2.07 -9.13
N VAL A 58 -5.55 -2.94 -8.52
CA VAL A 58 -5.63 -3.25 -7.10
C VAL A 58 -4.47 -2.59 -6.37
N VAL A 59 -4.79 -1.73 -5.42
CA VAL A 59 -3.83 -1.18 -4.46
C VAL A 59 -3.98 -1.95 -3.16
N MET A 60 -2.88 -2.40 -2.57
CA MET A 60 -2.88 -3.16 -1.32
C MET A 60 -2.47 -2.27 -0.15
N ASN A 61 -2.83 -2.68 1.06
CA ASN A 61 -2.35 -2.06 2.29
C ASN A 61 -1.03 -2.70 2.72
N GLY A 62 0.03 -1.88 2.88
CA GLY A 62 1.29 -2.25 3.51
C GLY A 62 1.34 -1.83 4.99
N ASN A 63 2.49 -2.02 5.63
CA ASN A 63 2.64 -1.62 7.03
C ASN A 63 2.60 -0.11 7.22
N HIS A 64 3.02 0.69 6.24
CA HIS A 64 2.93 2.15 6.32
C HIS A 64 1.48 2.65 6.24
N GLU A 65 0.60 2.01 5.50
CA GLU A 65 -0.84 2.27 5.55
C GLU A 65 -1.41 1.94 6.94
N ILE A 66 -1.09 0.76 7.50
CA ILE A 66 -1.52 0.37 8.85
C ILE A 66 -1.01 1.35 9.92
N MET A 67 0.28 1.72 9.89
CA MET A 67 0.88 2.68 10.81
C MET A 67 0.14 4.02 10.80
N ASN A 68 -0.16 4.54 9.61
CA ASN A 68 -0.86 5.82 9.47
C ASN A 68 -2.28 5.77 10.03
N VAL A 69 -3.03 4.68 9.81
CA VAL A 69 -4.36 4.51 10.41
C VAL A 69 -4.28 4.36 11.94
N MET A 70 -3.20 3.78 12.47
CA MET A 70 -2.91 3.75 13.93
C MET A 70 -2.49 5.12 14.50
N GLY A 71 -2.22 6.12 13.66
CA GLY A 71 -1.70 7.42 14.10
C GLY A 71 -0.20 7.47 14.33
N ASP A 72 0.54 6.48 13.85
CA ASP A 72 2.01 6.47 13.88
C ASP A 72 2.56 7.13 12.61
N PHE A 73 2.93 8.39 12.72
CA PHE A 73 3.38 9.24 11.61
C PHE A 73 4.89 9.48 11.60
N ARG A 74 5.68 8.63 12.26
CA ARG A 74 7.13 8.82 12.41
C ARG A 74 7.91 8.88 11.08
N TYR A 75 7.36 8.36 9.99
CA TYR A 75 7.97 8.36 8.66
C TYR A 75 7.35 9.35 7.68
N VAL A 76 6.36 10.12 8.14
CA VAL A 76 5.68 11.12 7.31
C VAL A 76 6.61 12.32 7.10
N THR A 77 6.77 12.75 5.85
CA THR A 77 7.59 13.91 5.52
C THR A 77 6.85 15.21 5.78
N LYS A 78 7.62 16.33 5.89
CA LYS A 78 7.02 17.66 5.99
C LYS A 78 6.13 18.01 4.78
N GLY A 79 6.52 17.56 3.59
CA GLY A 79 5.74 17.77 2.36
C GLY A 79 4.41 17.01 2.38
N ALA A 80 4.39 15.78 2.90
CA ALA A 80 3.18 14.97 3.05
C ALA A 80 2.20 15.57 4.08
N PHE A 81 2.69 16.07 5.21
CA PHE A 81 1.85 16.86 6.14
C PHE A 81 1.26 18.10 5.44
N GLY A 82 2.05 18.80 4.64
CA GLY A 82 1.58 19.93 3.84
C GLY A 82 0.55 19.53 2.78
N GLU A 83 0.69 18.36 2.17
CA GLU A 83 -0.30 17.83 1.22
C GLU A 83 -1.64 17.55 1.92
N CYS A 84 -1.62 16.93 3.10
CA CYS A 84 -2.81 16.70 3.93
C CYS A 84 -3.50 18.01 4.30
N ARG A 85 -2.74 19.00 4.76
CA ARG A 85 -3.29 20.33 5.08
C ARG A 85 -4.01 20.94 3.89
N ARG A 86 -3.36 21.01 2.73
CA ARG A 86 -3.98 21.56 1.50
C ARG A 86 -5.22 20.78 1.06
N TRP A 87 -5.26 19.47 1.32
CA TRP A 87 -6.44 18.65 1.04
C TRP A 87 -7.62 19.08 1.91
N VAL A 88 -7.40 19.16 3.23
CA VAL A 88 -8.45 19.53 4.17
C VAL A 88 -8.91 20.99 3.95
N GLU A 89 -8.00 21.92 3.70
CA GLU A 89 -8.34 23.32 3.35
C GLU A 89 -9.29 23.37 2.13
N LYS A 90 -9.00 22.62 1.07
CA LYS A 90 -9.86 22.54 -0.12
C LYS A 90 -11.21 21.87 0.18
N ARG A 91 -11.25 20.86 1.03
CA ARG A 91 -12.49 20.22 1.46
C ARG A 91 -13.38 21.21 2.20
N ARG A 92 -12.81 21.90 3.18
CA ARG A 92 -13.49 22.92 3.99
C ARG A 92 -14.01 24.09 3.15
N ALA A 93 -13.23 24.57 2.19
CA ALA A 93 -13.69 25.62 1.27
C ALA A 93 -14.95 25.19 0.47
N ARG A 94 -14.97 23.95 -0.02
CA ARG A 94 -16.15 23.39 -0.70
C ARG A 94 -17.36 23.19 0.23
N GLU A 95 -17.11 22.87 1.49
CA GLU A 95 -18.17 22.77 2.53
C GLU A 95 -18.75 24.17 2.81
N ALA A 96 -17.89 25.18 2.95
CA ALA A 96 -18.32 26.56 3.14
C ALA A 96 -19.15 27.11 1.95
N GLU A 97 -18.74 26.81 0.73
CA GLU A 97 -19.51 27.15 -0.47
C GLU A 97 -20.93 26.53 -0.49
N LYS A 98 -21.07 25.33 0.09
CA LYS A 98 -22.36 24.60 0.11
C LYS A 98 -23.26 24.93 1.28
N LEU A 99 -22.68 25.12 2.45
CA LEU A 99 -23.37 25.20 3.74
C LEU A 99 -23.41 26.61 4.32
N GLY A 100 -22.57 27.53 3.84
CA GLY A 100 -22.26 28.81 4.47
C GLY A 100 -21.04 28.68 5.42
N GLU A 101 -20.21 29.72 5.49
CA GLU A 101 -18.99 29.72 6.32
C GLU A 101 -19.28 29.50 7.82
N GLU A 102 -20.42 30.03 8.30
CA GLU A 102 -20.86 29.90 9.68
C GLU A 102 -21.25 28.47 10.09
N ASN A 103 -21.49 27.60 9.12
CA ASN A 103 -21.85 26.18 9.35
C ASN A 103 -20.65 25.22 9.20
N VAL A 104 -19.46 25.74 8.89
CA VAL A 104 -18.24 24.92 8.86
C VAL A 104 -17.58 24.95 10.23
N GLU A 105 -17.35 23.77 10.85
CA GLU A 105 -16.71 23.66 12.16
C GLU A 105 -15.38 24.42 12.18
N PRO A 106 -15.11 25.29 13.19
CA PRO A 106 -13.87 26.06 13.24
C PRO A 106 -12.63 25.16 13.36
N LEU A 107 -11.50 25.62 12.84
CA LEU A 107 -10.25 24.92 13.06
C LEU A 107 -9.87 24.97 14.55
N PRO A 108 -9.26 23.91 15.10
CA PRO A 108 -8.82 23.92 16.48
C PRO A 108 -7.74 25.00 16.70
N PRO A 109 -7.70 25.62 17.89
CA PRO A 109 -6.68 26.64 18.22
C PRO A 109 -5.29 26.00 18.20
N VAL A 110 -4.30 26.77 17.72
CA VAL A 110 -2.90 26.35 17.72
C VAL A 110 -2.35 26.49 19.14
N PRO A 111 -1.74 25.43 19.74
CA PRO A 111 -1.11 25.52 21.04
C PRO A 111 0.06 26.48 21.05
N ASP A 112 0.33 27.11 22.21
CA ASP A 112 1.45 28.01 22.40
C ASP A 112 2.80 27.34 22.04
N GLY A 113 3.66 28.06 21.36
CA GLY A 113 4.98 27.58 20.95
C GLY A 113 5.00 26.66 19.74
N VAL A 114 3.84 26.32 19.17
CA VAL A 114 3.72 25.48 17.97
C VAL A 114 3.48 26.33 16.72
N THR A 115 4.19 26.05 15.63
CA THR A 115 3.93 26.78 14.38
C THR A 115 2.63 26.30 13.75
N PRO A 116 1.76 27.22 13.26
CA PRO A 116 0.48 26.86 12.65
C PRO A 116 0.60 25.81 11.51
N ASN A 117 1.63 25.93 10.67
CA ASN A 117 1.86 25.01 9.58
C ASN A 117 2.11 23.56 10.05
N SER A 118 2.92 23.38 11.08
CA SER A 118 3.20 22.06 11.64
C SER A 118 1.97 21.49 12.34
N TYR A 119 1.25 22.31 13.11
CA TYR A 119 0.05 21.92 13.82
C TYR A 119 -1.05 21.46 12.87
N TYR A 120 -1.43 22.31 11.91
CA TYR A 120 -2.48 21.97 10.97
C TYR A 120 -2.09 20.86 9.99
N GLY A 121 -0.81 20.67 9.69
CA GLY A 121 -0.34 19.50 8.94
C GLY A 121 -0.59 18.20 9.68
N LEU A 122 -0.21 18.13 10.94
CA LEU A 122 -0.46 16.96 11.81
C LEU A 122 -1.95 16.74 12.04
N TRP A 123 -2.70 17.82 12.36
CA TRP A 123 -4.13 17.76 12.56
C TRP A 123 -4.85 17.21 11.32
N ALA A 124 -4.54 17.73 10.15
CA ALA A 124 -5.13 17.27 8.89
C ALA A 124 -4.75 15.81 8.59
N ARG A 125 -3.52 15.37 8.92
CA ARG A 125 -3.13 13.97 8.78
C ARG A 125 -3.97 13.07 9.67
N ARG A 126 -4.17 13.44 10.92
CA ARG A 126 -5.03 12.69 11.85
C ARG A 126 -6.48 12.62 11.37
N ASP A 127 -7.04 13.75 10.95
CA ASP A 127 -8.41 13.85 10.41
C ASP A 127 -8.61 12.93 9.19
N LEU A 128 -7.61 12.81 8.33
CA LEU A 128 -7.70 12.00 7.12
C LEU A 128 -7.44 10.51 7.35
N PHE A 129 -6.52 10.14 8.23
CA PHE A 129 -5.98 8.79 8.30
C PHE A 129 -6.38 7.98 9.53
N LEU A 130 -6.80 8.60 10.65
CA LEU A 130 -7.31 7.81 11.79
C LEU A 130 -8.56 7.02 11.39
N PRO A 131 -8.90 5.93 12.12
CA PRO A 131 -10.08 5.11 11.80
C PRO A 131 -11.33 5.98 11.62
N GLY A 132 -12.04 5.78 10.50
CA GLY A 132 -13.18 6.60 10.10
C GLY A 132 -12.84 7.86 9.28
N GLY A 133 -11.57 8.27 9.22
CA GLY A 133 -11.12 9.38 8.38
C GLY A 133 -11.23 9.09 6.88
N GLU A 134 -11.30 10.14 6.07
CA GLU A 134 -11.59 10.02 4.62
C GLU A 134 -10.62 9.07 3.90
N MET A 135 -9.32 9.13 4.20
CA MET A 135 -8.32 8.27 3.56
C MET A 135 -8.33 6.86 4.14
N ALA A 136 -8.54 6.71 5.45
CA ALA A 136 -8.70 5.39 6.07
C ALA A 136 -9.91 4.64 5.48
N VAL A 137 -11.05 5.31 5.30
CA VAL A 137 -12.25 4.74 4.65
C VAL A 137 -11.96 4.34 3.20
N LYS A 138 -11.20 5.15 2.45
CA LYS A 138 -10.80 4.79 1.08
C LYS A 138 -9.86 3.57 1.07
N MET A 139 -8.90 3.50 1.99
CA MET A 139 -7.98 2.37 2.11
C MET A 139 -8.63 1.09 2.64
N ALA A 140 -9.79 1.20 3.29
CA ALA A 140 -10.57 0.04 3.73
C ALA A 140 -11.03 -0.88 2.58
N SER A 141 -11.10 -0.37 1.36
CA SER A 141 -11.39 -1.19 0.17
C SER A 141 -10.16 -1.90 -0.40
N ASN A 142 -8.96 -1.57 0.07
CA ASN A 142 -7.72 -2.18 -0.39
C ASN A 142 -7.49 -3.51 0.36
N PRO A 143 -7.17 -4.61 -0.34
CA PRO A 143 -6.82 -5.85 0.33
C PRO A 143 -5.45 -5.75 1.02
N THR A 144 -5.25 -6.52 2.08
CA THR A 144 -3.95 -6.72 2.73
C THR A 144 -3.26 -7.98 2.19
N VAL A 145 -4.07 -8.96 1.79
CA VAL A 145 -3.63 -10.15 1.04
C VAL A 145 -4.58 -10.36 -0.14
N LEU A 146 -4.03 -10.68 -1.30
CA LEU A 146 -4.79 -10.88 -2.54
C LEU A 146 -4.28 -12.14 -3.26
N GLN A 147 -5.19 -12.92 -3.83
CA GLN A 147 -4.84 -13.97 -4.79
C GLN A 147 -5.46 -13.67 -6.15
N VAL A 148 -4.63 -13.67 -7.19
CA VAL A 148 -5.05 -13.55 -8.58
C VAL A 148 -4.54 -14.76 -9.35
N GLY A 149 -5.44 -15.63 -9.75
CA GLY A 149 -5.07 -16.90 -10.39
C GLY A 149 -4.15 -17.73 -9.51
N ASP A 150 -2.97 -18.09 -10.04
CA ASP A 150 -1.96 -18.89 -9.36
C ASP A 150 -0.90 -18.06 -8.59
N THR A 151 -1.18 -16.79 -8.30
CA THR A 151 -0.26 -15.87 -7.65
C THR A 151 -0.92 -15.23 -6.43
N VAL A 152 -0.28 -15.33 -5.26
CA VAL A 152 -0.62 -14.59 -4.05
C VAL A 152 0.23 -13.33 -3.98
N PHE A 153 -0.40 -12.24 -3.55
CA PHE A 153 0.23 -10.97 -3.25
C PHE A 153 0.02 -10.66 -1.77
N ALA A 154 1.08 -10.33 -1.07
CA ALA A 154 1.04 -9.82 0.29
C ALA A 154 2.14 -8.77 0.44
N HIS A 155 1.93 -7.74 1.28
CA HIS A 155 2.94 -6.71 1.40
C HIS A 155 4.30 -7.26 1.85
N ALA A 156 4.33 -8.09 2.91
CA ALA A 156 5.57 -8.68 3.44
C ALA A 156 5.64 -10.20 3.28
N GLY A 157 4.52 -10.90 3.41
CA GLY A 157 4.49 -12.34 3.23
C GLY A 157 3.29 -13.03 3.85
N ILE A 158 3.19 -14.33 3.62
CA ILE A 158 2.17 -15.20 4.19
C ILE A 158 2.80 -16.42 4.85
N THR A 159 2.07 -17.02 5.78
CA THR A 159 2.34 -18.31 6.39
C THR A 159 1.07 -19.16 6.34
N GLU A 160 1.19 -20.46 6.63
CA GLU A 160 0.07 -21.38 6.75
C GLU A 160 -1.01 -20.84 7.72
N ASN A 161 -0.59 -20.28 8.86
CA ASN A 161 -1.53 -19.67 9.81
C ASN A 161 -2.39 -18.55 9.20
N HIS A 162 -1.86 -17.79 8.23
CA HIS A 162 -2.62 -16.76 7.54
C HIS A 162 -3.61 -17.37 6.53
N VAL A 163 -3.25 -18.50 5.94
CA VAL A 163 -4.15 -19.25 5.04
C VAL A 163 -5.31 -19.85 5.84
N ASP A 164 -5.01 -20.52 6.97
CA ASP A 164 -6.02 -21.10 7.87
C ASP A 164 -6.94 -20.04 8.47
N TYR A 165 -6.40 -18.86 8.79
CA TYR A 165 -7.20 -17.74 9.27
C TYR A 165 -8.19 -17.23 8.20
N GLY A 166 -7.79 -17.30 6.95
CA GLY A 166 -8.55 -16.90 5.78
C GLY A 166 -8.27 -15.47 5.33
N PHE A 167 -7.79 -15.31 4.10
CA PHE A 167 -7.45 -13.99 3.51
C PHE A 167 -8.64 -13.04 3.47
N GLN A 168 -9.82 -13.54 3.11
CA GLN A 168 -11.03 -12.70 3.06
C GLN A 168 -11.43 -12.21 4.46
N ARG A 169 -11.33 -13.07 5.48
CA ARG A 169 -11.58 -12.69 6.87
C ARG A 169 -10.61 -11.61 7.32
N LEU A 170 -9.31 -11.81 7.07
CA LEU A 170 -8.27 -10.84 7.41
C LEU A 170 -8.56 -9.47 6.75
N ASN A 171 -8.83 -9.45 5.46
CA ASN A 171 -9.15 -8.23 4.72
C ASN A 171 -10.40 -7.53 5.28
N ASN A 172 -11.46 -8.28 5.59
CA ASN A 172 -12.70 -7.73 6.16
C ASN A 172 -12.47 -7.12 7.56
N GLU A 173 -11.65 -7.74 8.39
CA GLU A 173 -11.34 -7.23 9.73
C GLU A 173 -10.48 -5.96 9.66
N VAL A 174 -9.50 -5.90 8.75
CA VAL A 174 -8.72 -4.66 8.48
C VAL A 174 -9.65 -3.55 7.98
N ALA A 175 -10.52 -3.84 7.03
CA ALA A 175 -11.49 -2.88 6.52
C ALA A 175 -12.42 -2.36 7.64
N ALA A 176 -12.95 -3.25 8.48
CA ALA A 176 -13.82 -2.89 9.60
C ALA A 176 -13.11 -1.97 10.62
N TRP A 177 -11.83 -2.23 10.89
CA TRP A 177 -11.02 -1.37 11.74
C TRP A 177 -10.76 0.00 11.07
N MET A 178 -10.37 0.04 9.81
CA MET A 178 -10.10 1.30 9.10
C MET A 178 -11.33 2.22 9.01
N VAL A 179 -12.53 1.67 8.93
CA VAL A 179 -13.77 2.47 8.98
C VAL A 179 -14.26 2.77 10.41
N GLY A 180 -13.50 2.40 11.45
CA GLY A 180 -13.83 2.69 12.84
C GLY A 180 -14.86 1.76 13.48
N LYS A 181 -15.22 0.63 12.86
CA LYS A 181 -16.12 -0.37 13.44
C LYS A 181 -15.47 -1.22 14.53
N ASN A 182 -14.18 -1.43 14.41
CA ASN A 182 -13.36 -2.15 15.38
C ASN A 182 -12.35 -1.18 16.02
N SER A 183 -12.09 -1.31 17.32
CA SER A 183 -11.14 -0.45 18.04
C SER A 183 -9.67 -0.79 17.77
N GLN A 184 -9.39 -2.00 17.32
CA GLN A 184 -8.04 -2.49 17.05
C GLN A 184 -7.99 -3.23 15.71
N PRO A 185 -6.87 -3.17 14.99
CA PRO A 185 -6.65 -4.00 13.82
C PRO A 185 -6.46 -5.47 14.24
N PRO A 186 -6.68 -6.44 13.32
CA PRO A 186 -6.41 -7.84 13.60
C PRO A 186 -4.92 -8.08 13.89
N LYS A 187 -4.63 -9.02 14.80
CA LYS A 187 -3.24 -9.32 15.21
C LYS A 187 -2.30 -9.64 14.05
N HIS A 188 -2.81 -10.28 13.00
CA HIS A 188 -2.06 -10.68 11.82
C HIS A 188 -1.47 -9.53 10.98
N VAL A 189 -1.86 -8.28 11.26
CA VAL A 189 -1.24 -7.08 10.69
C VAL A 189 -0.39 -6.30 11.68
N LEU A 190 -0.29 -6.74 12.94
CA LEU A 190 0.53 -6.11 13.99
C LEU A 190 1.75 -6.95 14.39
N GLU A 191 1.64 -8.27 14.31
CA GLU A 191 2.69 -9.19 14.73
C GLU A 191 3.94 -9.05 13.84
N GLU A 192 5.12 -9.30 14.41
CA GLU A 192 6.40 -9.31 13.68
C GLU A 192 6.37 -10.26 12.47
N LYS A 193 5.62 -11.36 12.57
CA LYS A 193 5.39 -12.30 11.47
C LYS A 193 4.08 -12.09 10.73
N GLY A 194 3.44 -10.96 10.95
CA GLY A 194 2.22 -10.57 10.26
C GLY A 194 2.44 -10.32 8.77
N VAL A 195 1.34 -10.34 8.02
CA VAL A 195 1.35 -10.27 6.55
C VAL A 195 1.96 -9.00 5.97
N VAL A 196 2.08 -7.93 6.80
CA VAL A 196 2.68 -6.64 6.40
C VAL A 196 4.02 -6.35 7.09
N TRP A 197 4.54 -7.26 7.94
CA TRP A 197 5.77 -7.03 8.70
C TRP A 197 6.84 -8.10 8.53
N THR A 198 6.48 -9.35 8.22
CA THR A 198 7.46 -10.43 8.18
C THR A 198 8.60 -10.11 7.20
N ARG A 199 9.83 -10.39 7.63
CA ARG A 199 11.01 -10.31 6.77
C ARG A 199 11.49 -11.68 6.30
N ASP A 200 10.74 -12.73 6.58
CA ASP A 200 11.09 -14.11 6.22
C ASP A 200 11.37 -14.27 4.72
N TYR A 201 10.74 -13.46 3.89
CA TYR A 201 10.89 -13.51 2.43
C TYR A 201 11.75 -12.38 1.84
N GLY A 202 12.30 -11.51 2.66
CA GLY A 202 13.12 -10.36 2.25
C GLY A 202 14.51 -10.72 1.68
N GLY A 203 14.90 -11.98 1.70
CA GLY A 203 16.24 -12.40 1.25
C GLY A 203 17.34 -11.86 2.15
N ALA A 204 18.51 -11.55 1.56
CA ALA A 204 19.65 -11.03 2.30
C ALA A 204 19.34 -9.67 2.97
N GLU A 205 18.62 -8.79 2.29
CA GLU A 205 18.19 -7.49 2.81
C GLU A 205 17.18 -7.61 3.97
N GLY A 206 16.45 -8.74 4.04
CA GLY A 206 15.54 -9.06 5.16
C GLY A 206 16.24 -9.54 6.41
N GLY A 207 17.56 -9.76 6.36
CA GLY A 207 18.34 -10.31 7.47
C GLY A 207 18.02 -11.77 7.78
N ASN A 208 17.43 -12.50 6.84
CA ASN A 208 17.01 -13.88 7.04
C ASN A 208 18.20 -14.82 7.13
N LYS A 209 18.43 -15.41 8.32
CA LYS A 209 19.54 -16.34 8.58
C LYS A 209 19.32 -17.75 8.01
N SER A 210 18.09 -18.09 7.61
CA SER A 210 17.73 -19.41 7.07
C SER A 210 16.67 -19.30 5.97
N GLU A 211 17.12 -19.07 4.75
CA GLU A 211 16.25 -19.04 3.58
C GLU A 211 15.52 -20.39 3.39
N ALA A 212 16.19 -21.51 3.70
CA ALA A 212 15.60 -22.85 3.57
C ALA A 212 14.33 -23.02 4.43
N ALA A 213 14.36 -22.56 5.69
CA ALA A 213 13.17 -22.64 6.56
C ALA A 213 12.03 -21.72 6.08
N ALA A 214 12.37 -20.53 5.57
CA ALA A 214 11.37 -19.63 4.98
C ALA A 214 10.75 -20.26 3.72
N CYS A 215 11.57 -20.88 2.85
CA CYS A 215 11.10 -21.55 1.66
C CYS A 215 10.19 -22.76 1.95
N LYS A 216 10.47 -23.51 3.03
CA LYS A 216 9.58 -24.59 3.48
C LYS A 216 8.21 -24.04 3.86
N ARG A 217 8.16 -23.06 4.78
CA ARG A 217 6.89 -22.41 5.19
C ARG A 217 6.13 -21.80 4.01
N LEU A 218 6.85 -21.18 3.07
CA LEU A 218 6.24 -20.64 1.87
C LEU A 218 5.59 -21.74 1.02
N THR A 219 6.28 -22.87 0.86
CA THR A 219 5.74 -24.00 0.08
C THR A 219 4.45 -24.51 0.71
N GLU A 220 4.44 -24.73 2.03
CA GLU A 220 3.26 -25.17 2.78
C GLU A 220 2.08 -24.18 2.60
N ALA A 221 2.33 -22.88 2.73
CA ALA A 221 1.31 -21.85 2.53
C ALA A 221 0.81 -21.79 1.08
N LEU A 222 1.69 -21.92 0.07
CA LEU A 222 1.28 -21.90 -1.33
C LEU A 222 0.48 -23.14 -1.70
N ASP A 223 0.89 -24.33 -1.22
CA ASP A 223 0.18 -25.57 -1.46
C ASP A 223 -1.25 -25.52 -0.88
N ALA A 224 -1.41 -24.95 0.33
CA ALA A 224 -2.71 -24.75 0.96
C ALA A 224 -3.63 -23.78 0.19
N THR A 225 -3.06 -22.83 -0.57
CA THR A 225 -3.84 -21.89 -1.41
C THR A 225 -4.02 -22.35 -2.85
N GLY A 226 -3.32 -23.39 -3.28
CA GLY A 226 -3.24 -23.81 -4.69
C GLY A 226 -2.46 -22.81 -5.57
N ALA A 227 -1.71 -21.89 -4.98
CA ALA A 227 -0.91 -20.91 -5.70
C ALA A 227 0.51 -21.44 -6.00
N LYS A 228 1.11 -20.90 -7.06
CA LYS A 228 2.48 -21.27 -7.46
C LYS A 228 3.54 -20.32 -6.93
N ARG A 229 3.14 -19.08 -6.62
CA ARG A 229 4.09 -18.03 -6.22
C ARG A 229 3.48 -16.97 -5.32
N LEU A 230 4.37 -16.29 -4.61
CA LEU A 230 4.11 -15.13 -3.77
C LEU A 230 4.88 -13.92 -4.30
N ILE A 231 4.22 -12.78 -4.43
CA ILE A 231 4.84 -11.48 -4.71
C ILE A 231 4.82 -10.65 -3.44
N VAL A 232 5.97 -10.08 -3.06
CA VAL A 232 6.13 -9.25 -1.85
C VAL A 232 6.82 -7.93 -2.14
N GLY A 233 6.56 -6.93 -1.29
CA GLY A 233 7.26 -5.66 -1.15
C GLY A 233 8.06 -5.59 0.16
N HIS A 234 7.85 -4.52 0.96
CA HIS A 234 8.29 -4.32 2.35
C HIS A 234 9.80 -4.25 2.57
N THR A 235 10.56 -5.14 1.97
CA THR A 235 12.02 -5.20 2.12
C THR A 235 12.67 -4.69 0.84
N PRO A 236 13.12 -3.42 0.81
CA PRO A 236 13.71 -2.83 -0.38
C PRO A 236 14.93 -3.60 -0.86
N GLN A 237 14.94 -3.98 -2.12
CA GLN A 237 16.02 -4.73 -2.77
C GLN A 237 16.95 -3.76 -3.49
N GLN A 238 18.14 -3.56 -2.96
CA GLN A 238 19.09 -2.57 -3.48
C GLN A 238 19.52 -2.87 -4.93
N LYS A 239 19.60 -4.14 -5.29
CA LYS A 239 19.97 -4.58 -6.64
C LYS A 239 18.79 -4.77 -7.59
N GLY A 240 17.58 -4.38 -7.16
CA GLY A 240 16.35 -4.52 -7.95
C GLY A 240 15.59 -5.81 -7.69
N ILE A 241 14.52 -6.00 -8.45
CA ILE A 241 13.63 -7.16 -8.35
C ILE A 241 14.41 -8.47 -8.49
N ASN A 242 14.15 -9.39 -7.60
CA ASN A 242 14.76 -10.72 -7.60
C ASN A 242 13.79 -11.78 -7.09
N SER A 243 14.17 -13.05 -7.19
CA SER A 243 13.38 -14.17 -6.70
C SER A 243 14.19 -15.04 -5.73
N GLY A 244 13.48 -15.80 -4.91
CA GLY A 244 14.01 -16.81 -4.02
C GLY A 244 13.15 -18.06 -4.01
N CYS A 245 13.53 -19.05 -3.19
CA CYS A 245 12.78 -20.30 -3.02
C CYS A 245 12.47 -21.02 -4.34
N GLY A 246 13.44 -21.05 -5.27
CA GLY A 246 13.23 -21.66 -6.59
C GLY A 246 12.17 -20.95 -7.44
N GLY A 247 12.03 -19.62 -7.30
CA GLY A 247 11.04 -18.81 -8.03
C GLY A 247 9.65 -18.78 -7.39
N LYS A 248 9.48 -19.35 -6.20
CA LYS A 248 8.21 -19.30 -5.45
C LYS A 248 7.96 -17.95 -4.78
N VAL A 249 9.00 -17.18 -4.44
CA VAL A 249 8.85 -15.79 -3.98
C VAL A 249 9.53 -14.82 -4.92
N TRP A 250 8.87 -13.67 -5.17
CA TRP A 250 9.40 -12.55 -5.94
C TRP A 250 9.34 -11.29 -5.10
N ARG A 251 10.47 -10.61 -4.96
CA ARG A 251 10.66 -9.39 -4.17
C ARG A 251 10.60 -8.20 -5.11
N SER A 252 9.49 -7.45 -5.03
CA SER A 252 9.17 -6.39 -6.01
C SER A 252 9.53 -4.97 -5.54
N ASP A 253 9.89 -4.80 -4.27
CA ASP A 253 10.27 -3.49 -3.75
C ASP A 253 11.71 -3.15 -4.16
N THR A 254 11.87 -2.20 -5.05
CA THR A 254 13.18 -1.71 -5.50
C THR A 254 13.67 -0.50 -4.73
N GLY A 255 12.90 0.00 -3.74
CA GLY A 255 13.25 1.22 -3.04
C GLY A 255 13.27 2.45 -3.96
N MET A 256 12.35 2.53 -4.94
CA MET A 256 12.33 3.59 -5.96
C MET A 256 12.06 5.00 -5.41
N SER A 257 11.51 5.11 -4.20
CA SER A 257 11.37 6.40 -3.53
C SER A 257 12.74 7.00 -3.21
N ARG A 258 12.89 8.33 -3.43
CA ARG A 258 14.10 9.07 -3.01
C ARG A 258 14.34 9.01 -1.50
N GLY A 259 13.29 8.78 -0.71
CA GLY A 259 13.38 8.56 0.73
C GLY A 259 13.92 7.19 1.14
N ILE A 260 14.16 6.29 0.18
CA ILE A 260 14.76 4.97 0.38
C ILE A 260 16.09 4.92 -0.40
N TYR A 261 16.11 4.42 -1.63
CA TYR A 261 17.32 4.31 -2.46
C TYR A 261 17.28 5.19 -3.71
N GLY A 262 16.10 5.62 -4.16
CA GLY A 262 15.93 6.32 -5.43
C GLY A 262 16.26 5.47 -6.65
N ASN A 263 16.13 4.16 -6.53
CA ASN A 263 16.47 3.22 -7.60
C ASN A 263 15.59 3.36 -8.83
N THR A 264 16.10 2.91 -9.96
CA THR A 264 15.36 2.84 -11.23
C THR A 264 14.11 1.98 -11.05
N PRO A 265 12.94 2.44 -11.48
CA PRO A 265 11.71 1.67 -11.43
C PRO A 265 11.82 0.35 -12.19
N GLN A 266 11.31 -0.71 -11.58
CA GLN A 266 11.14 -2.03 -12.19
C GLN A 266 9.73 -2.53 -11.92
N VAL A 267 9.23 -3.43 -12.77
CA VAL A 267 7.90 -4.02 -12.68
C VAL A 267 7.98 -5.52 -12.96
N ILE A 268 7.24 -6.31 -12.21
CA ILE A 268 7.02 -7.74 -12.50
C ILE A 268 5.86 -7.83 -13.49
N GLU A 269 6.07 -8.54 -14.58
CA GLU A 269 5.02 -8.92 -15.52
C GLU A 269 4.84 -10.44 -15.50
N ILE A 270 3.59 -10.88 -15.39
CA ILE A 270 3.23 -12.30 -15.40
C ILE A 270 2.27 -12.55 -16.58
N VAL A 271 2.72 -13.33 -17.55
CA VAL A 271 1.94 -13.68 -18.73
C VAL A 271 2.00 -15.20 -18.95
N ASN A 272 0.86 -15.86 -19.01
CA ASN A 272 0.77 -17.31 -19.18
C ASN A 272 1.65 -18.10 -18.20
N GLY A 273 1.65 -17.67 -16.93
CA GLY A 273 2.44 -18.27 -15.85
C GLY A 273 3.94 -17.97 -15.87
N ARG A 274 4.45 -17.29 -16.90
CA ARG A 274 5.85 -16.85 -16.98
C ARG A 274 6.03 -15.48 -16.32
N VAL A 275 7.05 -15.38 -15.48
CA VAL A 275 7.43 -14.14 -14.79
C VAL A 275 8.61 -13.51 -15.50
N ARG A 276 8.53 -12.21 -15.77
CA ARG A 276 9.66 -11.42 -16.25
C ARG A 276 9.72 -10.07 -15.54
N VAL A 277 10.92 -9.52 -15.44
CA VAL A 277 11.17 -8.19 -14.87
C VAL A 277 11.34 -7.21 -16.01
N LEU A 278 10.55 -6.14 -15.98
CA LEU A 278 10.69 -5.00 -16.86
C LEU A 278 11.49 -3.93 -16.14
N SER A 279 12.46 -3.32 -16.82
CA SER A 279 13.31 -2.23 -16.30
C SER A 279 13.28 -1.05 -17.27
N ALA A 280 13.39 0.19 -16.73
CA ALA A 280 13.49 1.41 -17.52
C ALA A 280 14.89 1.60 -18.10
#